data_26904b3262aaa0e62a1a79244ddf7879
#
_entry.id   26904b3262aaa0e62a1a79244ddf7879
#
_cell.length_a   1.000
_cell.length_b   1.000
_cell.length_c   1.000
_cell.angle_alpha   90.00
_cell.angle_beta   90.00
_cell.angle_gamma   90.00
#
_symmetry.space_group_name_H-M   'P 1'
#
loop_
_entity.id
_entity.type
_entity.pdbx_description
1 polymer ?
#
loop_
_entity_poly.entity_id
_entity_poly.type
_entity_poly.pdbx_seq_one_letter_code
_entity_poly.pdbx_strand_id
1 'polypeptide(L)'
;MAQSAKDYAREQLGNLDLSYLKGEEDVANRTYGTTKSSLETNFNNLMNQINTNRLDTRKNFNTGRATVAENAYTANRQNQADLASRGIGSSGLKALGEVGNRMETGQQYSNLANKFYSTMTDLDNTEKQSRDQYNIDLQTAKNTLDSALAGIASRRGEAQNQYNMALGQLAEQVQGRWDANANAQAALAQAKAAAAQAHSDAVNAARSQLNSAKKQALTEIVNGKGSVDQKRAAIQTTFGVDAGTATKALQQLGVAPTTSFSFSINKPYQAASISDLYNMLGIR
;
A
#
# COMPACT_ATOMS: atom_id res chain seq x y z
N MET A 1 60.14 -2.87 6.84
CA MET A 1 59.26 -2.31 7.88
C MET A 1 58.58 -3.48 8.56
N ALA A 2 58.66 -3.59 9.89
CA ALA A 2 57.95 -4.65 10.59
C ALA A 2 56.44 -4.37 10.51
N GLN A 3 55.65 -5.35 10.08
CA GLN A 3 54.20 -5.28 10.02
C GLN A 3 53.64 -5.09 11.45
N SER A 4 52.75 -4.15 11.66
CA SER A 4 52.15 -3.97 12.99
C SER A 4 51.20 -5.14 13.32
N ALA A 5 51.00 -5.46 14.60
CA ALA A 5 50.09 -6.49 15.03
C ALA A 5 48.66 -6.21 14.52
N LYS A 6 48.30 -4.92 14.41
CA LYS A 6 46.99 -4.48 13.90
C LYS A 6 46.88 -4.70 12.37
N ASP A 7 47.92 -4.47 11.61
CA ASP A 7 47.91 -4.72 10.14
C ASP A 7 47.85 -6.21 9.86
N TYR A 8 48.59 -7.00 10.63
CA TYR A 8 48.54 -8.47 10.55
C TYR A 8 47.13 -8.98 10.93
N ALA A 9 46.54 -8.48 12.01
CA ALA A 9 45.18 -8.85 12.41
C ALA A 9 44.15 -8.49 11.33
N ARG A 10 44.28 -7.34 10.68
CA ARG A 10 43.40 -6.92 9.56
C ARG A 10 43.55 -7.83 8.35
N GLU A 11 44.78 -8.22 8.02
CA GLU A 11 45.03 -9.16 6.93
C GLU A 11 44.42 -10.53 7.21
N GLN A 12 44.44 -10.99 8.44
CA GLN A 12 43.91 -12.28 8.87
C GLN A 12 42.37 -12.29 8.95
N LEU A 13 41.77 -11.19 9.43
CA LEU A 13 40.31 -11.06 9.49
C LEU A 13 39.68 -10.76 8.11
N GLY A 14 40.47 -10.24 7.16
CA GLY A 14 39.95 -9.75 5.91
C GLY A 14 39.19 -8.41 6.07
N ASN A 15 38.59 -7.96 4.98
CA ASN A 15 37.75 -6.77 4.98
C ASN A 15 36.35 -7.11 5.47
N LEU A 16 35.77 -6.21 6.25
CA LEU A 16 34.36 -6.31 6.63
C LEU A 16 33.49 -6.14 5.36
N ASP A 17 32.81 -7.20 4.99
CA ASP A 17 31.86 -7.15 3.87
C ASP A 17 30.45 -6.76 4.39
N LEU A 18 30.03 -5.54 4.00
CA LEU A 18 28.72 -5.01 4.29
C LEU A 18 27.85 -4.91 3.03
N SER A 19 28.23 -5.57 1.94
CA SER A 19 27.51 -5.53 0.65
C SER A 19 26.05 -6.01 0.77
N TYR A 20 25.80 -6.96 1.67
CA TYR A 20 24.44 -7.44 1.96
C TYR A 20 23.52 -6.34 2.52
N LEU A 21 24.05 -5.41 3.34
CA LEU A 21 23.27 -4.27 3.87
C LEU A 21 22.89 -3.30 2.75
N LYS A 22 23.75 -3.12 1.75
CA LYS A 22 23.43 -2.34 0.57
C LYS A 22 22.29 -3.00 -0.22
N GLY A 23 22.32 -4.31 -0.38
CA GLY A 23 21.23 -5.06 -0.99
C GLY A 23 19.88 -4.86 -0.28
N GLU A 24 19.89 -4.85 1.07
CA GLU A 24 18.69 -4.58 1.86
C GLU A 24 18.20 -3.13 1.70
N GLU A 25 19.10 -2.15 1.64
CA GLU A 25 18.78 -0.75 1.37
C GLU A 25 18.13 -0.58 0.00
N ASP A 26 18.69 -1.22 -1.02
CA ASP A 26 18.13 -1.22 -2.38
C ASP A 26 16.72 -1.86 -2.43
N VAL A 27 16.51 -2.95 -1.67
CA VAL A 27 15.19 -3.59 -1.55
C VAL A 27 14.20 -2.66 -0.86
N ALA A 28 14.58 -2.03 0.26
CA ALA A 28 13.71 -1.11 0.99
C ALA A 28 13.28 0.08 0.11
N ASN A 29 14.23 0.69 -0.59
CA ASN A 29 13.97 1.79 -1.51
C ASN A 29 13.08 1.38 -2.69
N ARG A 30 13.32 0.20 -3.27
CA ARG A 30 12.50 -0.33 -4.38
C ARG A 30 11.07 -0.61 -3.90
N THR A 31 10.92 -1.21 -2.74
CA THR A 31 9.61 -1.50 -2.13
C THR A 31 8.82 -0.21 -1.92
N TYR A 32 9.44 0.81 -1.34
CA TYR A 32 8.82 2.12 -1.20
C TYR A 32 8.42 2.72 -2.55
N GLY A 33 9.32 2.71 -3.52
CA GLY A 33 9.06 3.23 -4.88
C GLY A 33 7.86 2.56 -5.53
N THR A 34 7.76 1.24 -5.41
CA THR A 34 6.65 0.47 -5.99
C THR A 34 5.33 0.74 -5.24
N THR A 35 5.37 0.78 -3.91
CA THR A 35 4.20 1.11 -3.08
C THR A 35 3.68 2.51 -3.42
N LYS A 36 4.58 3.51 -3.49
CA LYS A 36 4.23 4.87 -3.88
C LYS A 36 3.57 4.92 -5.25
N SER A 37 4.17 4.28 -6.26
CA SER A 37 3.62 4.25 -7.62
C SER A 37 2.23 3.58 -7.68
N SER A 38 2.03 2.51 -6.91
CA SER A 38 0.72 1.85 -6.79
C SER A 38 -0.32 2.77 -6.14
N LEU A 39 0.03 3.46 -5.06
CA LEU A 39 -0.84 4.44 -4.40
C LEU A 39 -1.22 5.58 -5.33
N GLU A 40 -0.24 6.14 -6.07
CA GLU A 40 -0.47 7.19 -7.06
C GLU A 40 -1.42 6.74 -8.17
N THR A 41 -1.22 5.54 -8.70
CA THR A 41 -2.07 4.97 -9.74
C THR A 41 -3.51 4.79 -9.25
N ASN A 42 -3.69 4.21 -8.07
CA ASN A 42 -4.99 3.99 -7.47
C ASN A 42 -5.71 5.31 -7.18
N PHE A 43 -4.99 6.28 -6.63
CA PHE A 43 -5.51 7.61 -6.37
C PHE A 43 -5.96 8.31 -7.67
N ASN A 44 -5.13 8.28 -8.72
CA ASN A 44 -5.45 8.89 -10.00
C ASN A 44 -6.68 8.22 -10.66
N ASN A 45 -6.79 6.90 -10.58
CA ASN A 45 -7.96 6.17 -11.08
C ASN A 45 -9.23 6.59 -10.34
N LEU A 46 -9.16 6.72 -9.02
CA LEU A 46 -10.29 7.16 -8.21
C LEU A 46 -10.68 8.62 -8.51
N MET A 47 -9.69 9.51 -8.67
CA MET A 47 -9.95 10.91 -9.09
C MET A 47 -10.61 10.99 -10.47
N ASN A 48 -10.19 10.15 -11.41
CA ASN A 48 -10.81 10.06 -12.73
C ASN A 48 -12.27 9.57 -12.62
N GLN A 49 -12.56 8.58 -11.77
CA GLN A 49 -13.93 8.11 -11.55
C GLN A 49 -14.81 9.22 -10.93
N ILE A 50 -14.30 9.94 -9.92
CA ILE A 50 -15.01 11.07 -9.30
C ILE A 50 -15.31 12.14 -10.35
N ASN A 51 -14.34 12.50 -11.19
CA ASN A 51 -14.52 13.48 -12.25
C ASN A 51 -15.56 13.04 -13.29
N THR A 52 -15.53 11.77 -13.70
CA THR A 52 -16.51 11.19 -14.59
C THR A 52 -17.93 11.27 -13.97
N ASN A 53 -18.05 10.86 -12.70
CA ASN A 53 -19.33 10.92 -12.00
C ASN A 53 -19.85 12.37 -11.84
N ARG A 54 -18.96 13.35 -11.65
CA ARG A 54 -19.34 14.77 -11.65
C ARG A 54 -19.87 15.23 -13.00
N LEU A 55 -19.23 14.81 -14.09
CA LEU A 55 -19.68 15.14 -15.45
C LEU A 55 -21.04 14.50 -15.73
N ASP A 56 -21.22 13.24 -15.38
CA ASP A 56 -22.48 12.51 -15.56
C ASP A 56 -23.61 13.12 -14.70
N THR A 57 -23.31 13.50 -13.47
CA THR A 57 -24.25 14.20 -12.59
C THR A 57 -24.70 15.52 -13.18
N ARG A 58 -23.79 16.33 -13.74
CA ARG A 58 -24.12 17.57 -14.44
C ARG A 58 -24.96 17.33 -15.71
N LYS A 59 -24.59 16.33 -16.50
CA LYS A 59 -25.34 15.94 -17.70
C LYS A 59 -26.76 15.52 -17.34
N ASN A 60 -26.91 14.66 -16.34
CA ASN A 60 -28.20 14.16 -15.87
C ASN A 60 -29.08 15.31 -15.31
N PHE A 61 -28.47 16.25 -14.59
CA PHE A 61 -29.15 17.45 -14.12
C PHE A 61 -29.67 18.30 -15.29
N ASN A 62 -28.83 18.56 -16.29
CA ASN A 62 -29.23 19.36 -17.46
C ASN A 62 -30.33 18.65 -18.27
N THR A 63 -30.22 17.33 -18.49
CA THR A 63 -31.26 16.54 -19.14
C THR A 63 -32.55 16.55 -18.33
N GLY A 64 -32.46 16.37 -17.02
CA GLY A 64 -33.63 16.44 -16.13
C GLY A 64 -34.30 17.82 -16.18
N ARG A 65 -33.54 18.90 -16.22
CA ARG A 65 -34.09 20.27 -16.39
C ARG A 65 -34.84 20.42 -17.71
N ALA A 66 -34.27 19.89 -18.81
CA ALA A 66 -34.93 19.93 -20.12
C ALA A 66 -36.25 19.12 -20.10
N THR A 67 -36.24 17.94 -19.50
CA THR A 67 -37.45 17.10 -19.34
C THR A 67 -38.53 17.79 -18.50
N VAL A 68 -38.16 18.40 -17.38
CA VAL A 68 -39.12 19.16 -16.55
C VAL A 68 -39.71 20.32 -17.34
N ALA A 69 -38.91 21.05 -18.12
CA ALA A 69 -39.39 22.13 -18.96
C ALA A 69 -40.36 21.65 -20.07
N GLU A 70 -40.03 20.54 -20.72
CA GLU A 70 -40.88 19.92 -21.77
C GLU A 70 -42.19 19.42 -21.18
N ASN A 71 -42.18 18.75 -20.05
CA ASN A 71 -43.34 18.29 -19.33
C ASN A 71 -44.25 19.47 -18.93
N ALA A 72 -43.64 20.54 -18.39
CA ALA A 72 -44.41 21.75 -18.04
C ALA A 72 -45.07 22.41 -19.25
N TYR A 73 -44.34 22.48 -20.38
CA TYR A 73 -44.88 23.00 -21.63
C TYR A 73 -46.05 22.12 -22.13
N THR A 74 -45.88 20.82 -22.11
CA THR A 74 -46.92 19.86 -22.57
C THR A 74 -48.16 19.92 -21.66
N ALA A 75 -47.96 19.92 -20.32
CA ALA A 75 -49.06 20.05 -19.37
C ALA A 75 -49.84 21.37 -19.54
N ASN A 76 -49.12 22.47 -19.80
CA ASN A 76 -49.75 23.77 -20.03
C ASN A 76 -50.57 23.77 -21.32
N ARG A 77 -50.05 23.16 -22.42
CA ARG A 77 -50.81 22.98 -23.67
C ARG A 77 -52.07 22.11 -23.49
N GLN A 78 -51.94 20.99 -22.78
CA GLN A 78 -53.05 20.09 -22.50
C GLN A 78 -54.15 20.80 -21.68
N ASN A 79 -53.76 21.52 -20.62
CA ASN A 79 -54.70 22.31 -19.82
C ASN A 79 -55.39 23.38 -20.66
N GLN A 80 -54.69 24.09 -21.53
CA GLN A 80 -55.30 25.09 -22.42
C GLN A 80 -56.28 24.45 -23.39
N ALA A 81 -55.93 23.28 -23.98
CA ALA A 81 -56.81 22.57 -24.89
C ALA A 81 -58.09 22.03 -24.19
N ASP A 82 -57.93 21.49 -22.97
CA ASP A 82 -59.07 20.99 -22.16
C ASP A 82 -60.00 22.14 -21.76
N LEU A 83 -59.48 23.27 -21.31
CA LEU A 83 -60.26 24.43 -20.96
C LEU A 83 -60.96 25.06 -22.18
N ALA A 84 -60.30 25.07 -23.34
CA ALA A 84 -60.88 25.54 -24.58
C ALA A 84 -62.02 24.62 -25.03
N SER A 85 -61.87 23.29 -24.94
CA SER A 85 -62.90 22.32 -25.28
C SER A 85 -64.17 22.44 -24.41
N ARG A 86 -64.01 22.91 -23.17
CA ARG A 86 -65.09 23.16 -22.21
C ARG A 86 -65.68 24.57 -22.30
N GLY A 87 -65.24 25.37 -23.23
CA GLY A 87 -65.69 26.75 -23.39
C GLY A 87 -65.25 27.75 -22.31
N ILE A 88 -64.25 27.39 -21.51
CA ILE A 88 -63.80 28.14 -20.33
C ILE A 88 -62.50 28.92 -20.61
N GLY A 89 -62.19 29.19 -21.87
CA GLY A 89 -60.89 29.73 -22.35
C GLY A 89 -60.44 31.09 -21.75
N SER A 90 -61.29 31.84 -21.03
CA SER A 90 -60.95 33.16 -20.44
C SER A 90 -61.34 33.27 -18.96
N SER A 91 -61.53 32.18 -18.25
CA SER A 91 -61.96 32.18 -16.84
C SER A 91 -60.81 32.16 -15.84
N GLY A 92 -61.13 32.51 -14.59
CA GLY A 92 -60.18 32.37 -13.46
C GLY A 92 -59.69 30.95 -13.23
N LEU A 93 -60.39 29.92 -13.73
CA LEU A 93 -59.95 28.52 -13.71
C LEU A 93 -58.68 28.28 -14.55
N LYS A 94 -58.50 29.02 -15.65
CA LYS A 94 -57.26 29.01 -16.44
C LYS A 94 -56.07 29.49 -15.59
N ALA A 95 -56.24 30.60 -14.86
CA ALA A 95 -55.18 31.13 -14.00
C ALA A 95 -54.83 30.15 -12.86
N LEU A 96 -55.82 29.48 -12.26
CA LEU A 96 -55.60 28.46 -11.23
C LEU A 96 -54.84 27.24 -11.75
N GLY A 97 -55.17 26.75 -12.95
CA GLY A 97 -54.46 25.65 -13.60
C GLY A 97 -53.00 26.01 -13.94
N GLU A 98 -52.78 27.24 -14.43
CA GLU A 98 -51.42 27.74 -14.67
C GLU A 98 -50.58 27.85 -13.39
N VAL A 99 -51.18 28.30 -12.29
CA VAL A 99 -50.54 28.39 -10.97
C VAL A 99 -50.19 26.98 -10.46
N GLY A 100 -51.12 26.06 -10.54
CA GLY A 100 -50.87 24.66 -10.16
C GLY A 100 -49.68 24.04 -10.91
N ASN A 101 -49.66 24.16 -12.23
CA ASN A 101 -48.55 23.69 -13.05
C ASN A 101 -47.22 24.35 -12.73
N ARG A 102 -47.21 25.66 -12.42
CA ARG A 102 -45.97 26.35 -12.00
C ARG A 102 -45.50 25.88 -10.65
N MET A 103 -46.36 25.61 -9.69
CA MET A 103 -46.02 25.06 -8.40
C MET A 103 -45.43 23.67 -8.51
N GLU A 104 -46.05 22.76 -9.27
CA GLU A 104 -45.57 21.41 -9.52
C GLU A 104 -44.19 21.43 -10.23
N THR A 105 -44.08 22.24 -11.28
CA THR A 105 -42.81 22.43 -11.99
C THR A 105 -41.72 22.95 -11.06
N GLY A 106 -42.06 23.92 -10.19
CA GLY A 106 -41.15 24.47 -9.17
C GLY A 106 -40.68 23.40 -8.19
N GLN A 107 -41.56 22.51 -7.73
CA GLN A 107 -41.21 21.38 -6.86
C GLN A 107 -40.29 20.39 -7.57
N GLN A 108 -40.60 20.04 -8.84
CA GLN A 108 -39.75 19.14 -9.63
C GLN A 108 -38.34 19.71 -9.82
N TYR A 109 -38.20 21.00 -10.13
CA TYR A 109 -36.91 21.67 -10.22
C TYR A 109 -36.19 21.68 -8.88
N SER A 110 -36.90 21.97 -7.78
CA SER A 110 -36.32 21.96 -6.44
C SER A 110 -35.77 20.57 -6.07
N ASN A 111 -36.57 19.53 -6.32
CA ASN A 111 -36.15 18.15 -6.05
C ASN A 111 -34.95 17.74 -6.91
N LEU A 112 -34.94 18.13 -8.18
CA LEU A 112 -33.83 17.86 -9.09
C LEU A 112 -32.56 18.61 -8.64
N ALA A 113 -32.68 19.88 -8.21
CA ALA A 113 -31.59 20.67 -7.70
C ALA A 113 -31.04 20.09 -6.39
N ASN A 114 -31.93 19.74 -5.45
CA ASN A 114 -31.52 19.13 -4.17
C ASN A 114 -30.75 17.82 -4.41
N LYS A 115 -31.23 16.95 -5.30
CA LYS A 115 -30.54 15.72 -5.67
C LYS A 115 -29.17 16.02 -6.28
N PHE A 116 -29.09 17.00 -7.19
CA PHE A 116 -27.83 17.42 -7.81
C PHE A 116 -26.82 17.90 -6.74
N TYR A 117 -27.23 18.84 -5.88
CA TYR A 117 -26.35 19.38 -4.86
C TYR A 117 -25.92 18.33 -3.83
N SER A 118 -26.83 17.45 -3.40
CA SER A 118 -26.50 16.35 -2.51
C SER A 118 -25.44 15.45 -3.15
N THR A 119 -25.66 14.98 -4.38
CA THR A 119 -24.69 14.13 -5.08
C THR A 119 -23.35 14.82 -5.29
N MET A 120 -23.35 16.13 -5.64
CA MET A 120 -22.10 16.88 -5.78
C MET A 120 -21.34 17.00 -4.45
N THR A 121 -22.06 17.25 -3.36
CA THR A 121 -21.48 17.29 -2.01
C THR A 121 -20.89 15.93 -1.60
N ASP A 122 -21.59 14.84 -1.90
CA ASP A 122 -21.10 13.49 -1.62
C ASP A 122 -19.81 13.18 -2.42
N LEU A 123 -19.74 13.62 -3.67
CA LEU A 123 -18.53 13.48 -4.50
C LEU A 123 -17.38 14.34 -3.97
N ASP A 124 -17.64 15.54 -3.49
CA ASP A 124 -16.64 16.42 -2.87
C ASP A 124 -16.10 15.83 -1.57
N ASN A 125 -16.99 15.28 -0.74
CA ASN A 125 -16.61 14.57 0.49
C ASN A 125 -15.77 13.30 0.17
N THR A 126 -16.18 12.55 -0.86
CA THR A 126 -15.44 11.37 -1.32
C THR A 126 -14.06 11.75 -1.82
N GLU A 127 -13.94 12.84 -2.59
CA GLU A 127 -12.64 13.34 -3.04
C GLU A 127 -11.74 13.71 -1.86
N LYS A 128 -12.28 14.48 -0.91
CA LYS A 128 -11.54 14.89 0.28
C LYS A 128 -11.05 13.67 1.08
N GLN A 129 -11.94 12.74 1.39
CA GLN A 129 -11.58 11.51 2.11
C GLN A 129 -10.51 10.70 1.36
N SER A 130 -10.61 10.62 0.04
CA SER A 130 -9.64 9.91 -0.79
C SER A 130 -8.27 10.58 -0.80
N ARG A 131 -8.22 11.91 -0.80
CA ARG A 131 -6.96 12.67 -0.67
C ARG A 131 -6.33 12.50 0.71
N ASP A 132 -7.14 12.56 1.75
CA ASP A 132 -6.68 12.37 3.12
C ASP A 132 -6.13 10.93 3.31
N GLN A 133 -6.84 9.92 2.81
CA GLN A 133 -6.39 8.53 2.87
C GLN A 133 -5.10 8.30 2.07
N TYR A 134 -5.00 8.85 0.86
CA TYR A 134 -3.77 8.78 0.07
C TYR A 134 -2.56 9.37 0.81
N ASN A 135 -2.74 10.53 1.46
CA ASN A 135 -1.67 11.16 2.23
C ASN A 135 -1.25 10.32 3.45
N ILE A 136 -2.23 9.72 4.15
CA ILE A 136 -1.97 8.82 5.28
C ILE A 136 -1.19 7.58 4.81
N ASP A 137 -1.62 6.96 3.72
CA ASP A 137 -0.99 5.76 3.19
C ASP A 137 0.44 6.04 2.69
N LEU A 138 0.64 7.19 2.03
CA LEU A 138 1.96 7.64 1.59
C LEU A 138 2.89 7.91 2.78
N GLN A 139 2.38 8.57 3.82
CA GLN A 139 3.15 8.81 5.04
C GLN A 139 3.51 7.50 5.75
N THR A 140 2.58 6.55 5.79
CA THR A 140 2.80 5.22 6.37
C THR A 140 3.89 4.46 5.60
N ALA A 141 3.83 4.48 4.27
CA ALA A 141 4.85 3.88 3.42
C ALA A 141 6.24 4.51 3.65
N LYS A 142 6.28 5.85 3.80
CA LYS A 142 7.52 6.56 4.10
C LYS A 142 8.07 6.19 5.48
N ASN A 143 7.22 6.16 6.51
CA ASN A 143 7.64 5.78 7.86
C ASN A 143 8.19 4.35 7.90
N THR A 144 7.61 3.44 7.12
CA THR A 144 8.10 2.07 6.96
C THR A 144 9.49 2.04 6.33
N LEU A 145 9.73 2.83 5.27
CA LEU A 145 11.05 2.98 4.67
C LEU A 145 12.05 3.55 5.67
N ASP A 146 11.72 4.65 6.34
CA ASP A 146 12.60 5.32 7.31
C ASP A 146 12.99 4.36 8.44
N SER A 147 12.04 3.56 8.94
CA SER A 147 12.28 2.53 9.95
C SER A 147 13.22 1.42 9.46
N ALA A 148 13.02 0.97 8.21
CA ALA A 148 13.90 -0.03 7.60
C ALA A 148 15.33 0.48 7.43
N LEU A 149 15.48 1.70 6.92
CA LEU A 149 16.80 2.35 6.74
C LEU A 149 17.51 2.58 8.08
N ALA A 150 16.79 3.01 9.12
CA ALA A 150 17.32 3.16 10.47
C ALA A 150 17.82 1.82 11.04
N GLY A 151 17.04 0.74 10.84
CA GLY A 151 17.45 -0.61 11.23
C GLY A 151 18.72 -1.09 10.50
N ILE A 152 18.83 -0.80 9.19
CA ILE A 152 20.02 -1.10 8.40
C ILE A 152 21.24 -0.31 8.91
N ALA A 153 21.05 0.98 9.21
CA ALA A 153 22.12 1.83 9.74
C ALA A 153 22.63 1.34 11.12
N SER A 154 21.70 0.92 12.01
CA SER A 154 22.05 0.32 13.31
C SER A 154 22.90 -0.93 13.12
N ARG A 155 22.47 -1.87 12.27
CA ARG A 155 23.20 -3.11 11.99
C ARG A 155 24.57 -2.87 11.36
N ARG A 156 24.68 -1.84 10.51
CA ARG A 156 25.99 -1.41 9.96
C ARG A 156 26.92 -0.95 11.07
N GLY A 157 26.41 -0.15 12.01
CA GLY A 157 27.15 0.30 13.19
C GLY A 157 27.58 -0.86 14.09
N GLU A 158 26.67 -1.79 14.36
CA GLU A 158 26.93 -2.99 15.16
C GLU A 158 28.01 -3.88 14.53
N ALA A 159 27.87 -4.18 13.23
CA ALA A 159 28.84 -4.98 12.49
C ALA A 159 30.22 -4.33 12.48
N GLN A 160 30.27 -3.01 12.27
CA GLN A 160 31.54 -2.25 12.34
C GLN A 160 32.17 -2.29 13.72
N ASN A 161 31.37 -2.15 14.78
CA ASN A 161 31.84 -2.22 16.16
C ASN A 161 32.35 -3.62 16.49
N GLN A 162 31.62 -4.68 16.10
CA GLN A 162 32.05 -6.07 16.30
C GLN A 162 33.34 -6.37 15.56
N TYR A 163 33.48 -5.92 14.31
CA TYR A 163 34.72 -6.05 13.55
C TYR A 163 35.86 -5.33 14.23
N ASN A 164 35.66 -4.09 14.70
CA ASN A 164 36.68 -3.32 15.39
C ASN A 164 37.11 -3.97 16.73
N MET A 165 36.16 -4.52 17.49
CA MET A 165 36.44 -5.29 18.69
C MET A 165 37.24 -6.56 18.39
N ALA A 166 36.83 -7.33 17.38
CA ALA A 166 37.53 -8.53 16.95
C ALA A 166 38.94 -8.20 16.46
N LEU A 167 39.08 -7.09 15.69
CA LEU A 167 40.38 -6.59 15.24
C LEU A 167 41.29 -6.19 16.43
N GLY A 168 40.73 -5.49 17.45
CA GLY A 168 41.45 -5.11 18.66
C GLY A 168 41.90 -6.34 19.44
N GLN A 169 41.00 -7.28 19.71
CA GLN A 169 41.31 -8.52 20.43
C GLN A 169 42.37 -9.36 19.71
N LEU A 170 42.25 -9.48 18.39
CA LEU A 170 43.22 -10.22 17.59
C LEU A 170 44.59 -9.51 17.58
N ALA A 171 44.59 -8.17 17.45
CA ALA A 171 45.83 -7.39 17.51
C ALA A 171 46.55 -7.53 18.87
N GLU A 172 45.79 -7.46 19.96
CA GLU A 172 46.33 -7.68 21.32
C GLU A 172 46.90 -9.10 21.49
N GLN A 173 46.16 -10.11 21.00
CA GLN A 173 46.63 -11.49 21.02
C GLN A 173 47.89 -11.70 20.18
N VAL A 174 47.95 -11.10 19.00
CA VAL A 174 49.15 -11.13 18.13
C VAL A 174 50.32 -10.44 18.82
N GLN A 175 50.11 -9.26 19.37
CA GLN A 175 51.16 -8.50 20.10
C GLN A 175 51.70 -9.29 21.29
N GLY A 176 50.82 -9.83 22.15
CA GLY A 176 51.23 -10.60 23.33
C GLY A 176 51.95 -11.90 23.00
N ARG A 177 51.87 -12.36 21.74
CA ARG A 177 52.55 -13.57 21.27
C ARG A 177 53.82 -13.33 20.50
N TRP A 178 53.95 -12.21 19.82
CA TRP A 178 55.25 -11.79 19.32
C TRP A 178 56.25 -11.61 20.47
N ASP A 179 55.70 -11.27 21.67
CA ASP A 179 56.47 -11.14 22.90
C ASP A 179 56.77 -12.49 23.61
N ALA A 180 55.91 -13.51 23.35
CA ALA A 180 56.02 -14.83 24.00
C ALA A 180 56.20 -15.97 22.96
N ASN A 181 57.36 -16.28 22.54
CA ASN A 181 57.80 -17.24 21.52
C ASN A 181 57.04 -18.60 21.55
N ALA A 182 56.65 -19.10 20.39
CA ALA A 182 56.38 -20.49 20.00
C ALA A 182 54.93 -21.09 20.00
N ASN A 183 53.93 -20.51 20.65
CA ASN A 183 52.56 -21.09 20.64
C ASN A 183 51.52 -20.34 19.77
N ALA A 184 52.01 -19.50 18.86
CA ALA A 184 51.24 -18.53 18.10
C ALA A 184 50.19 -19.12 17.12
N GLN A 185 50.44 -20.29 16.56
CA GLN A 185 49.56 -20.81 15.48
C GLN A 185 48.26 -21.45 15.97
N ALA A 186 48.26 -22.13 17.12
CA ALA A 186 47.07 -22.81 17.62
C ALA A 186 45.96 -21.83 18.06
N ALA A 187 46.37 -20.72 18.65
CA ALA A 187 45.40 -19.74 19.14
C ALA A 187 44.95 -18.73 18.05
N LEU A 188 45.72 -18.56 16.95
CA LEU A 188 45.29 -17.83 15.77
C LEU A 188 44.10 -18.56 15.11
N ALA A 189 44.14 -19.91 15.09
CA ALA A 189 43.04 -20.72 14.60
C ALA A 189 41.77 -20.55 15.46
N GLN A 190 41.92 -20.49 16.80
CA GLN A 190 40.77 -20.26 17.69
C GLN A 190 40.18 -18.83 17.56
N ALA A 191 41.03 -17.82 17.41
CA ALA A 191 40.55 -16.44 17.21
C ALA A 191 39.88 -16.22 15.87
N LYS A 192 40.37 -16.89 14.82
CA LYS A 192 39.68 -16.92 13.50
C LYS A 192 38.30 -17.59 13.60
N ALA A 193 38.18 -18.68 14.32
CA ALA A 193 36.92 -19.36 14.52
C ALA A 193 35.92 -18.49 15.28
N ALA A 194 36.35 -17.78 16.33
CA ALA A 194 35.52 -16.87 17.10
C ALA A 194 35.05 -15.65 16.28
N ALA A 195 35.96 -15.07 15.48
CA ALA A 195 35.59 -13.96 14.58
C ALA A 195 34.64 -14.39 13.46
N ALA A 196 34.84 -15.58 12.88
CA ALA A 196 33.94 -16.17 11.89
C ALA A 196 32.55 -16.46 12.50
N GLN A 197 32.52 -16.94 13.73
CA GLN A 197 31.25 -17.19 14.44
C GLN A 197 30.50 -15.89 14.70
N ALA A 198 31.17 -14.85 15.24
CA ALA A 198 30.54 -13.56 15.49
C ALA A 198 29.97 -12.91 14.19
N HIS A 199 30.69 -13.06 13.08
CA HIS A 199 30.17 -12.61 11.77
C HIS A 199 28.93 -13.43 11.34
N SER A 200 29.00 -14.76 11.51
CA SER A 200 27.86 -15.64 11.20
C SER A 200 26.63 -15.29 12.04
N ASP A 201 26.82 -15.03 13.33
CA ASP A 201 25.74 -14.68 14.26
C ASP A 201 25.12 -13.31 13.92
N ALA A 202 25.95 -12.32 13.52
CA ALA A 202 25.47 -11.03 13.05
C ALA A 202 24.62 -11.14 11.76
N VAL A 203 25.07 -11.95 10.81
CA VAL A 203 24.33 -12.23 9.58
C VAL A 203 22.99 -12.94 9.87
N ASN A 204 23.01 -13.92 10.79
CA ASN A 204 21.80 -14.64 11.18
C ASN A 204 20.81 -13.74 11.92
N ALA A 205 21.29 -12.86 12.80
CA ALA A 205 20.45 -11.85 13.46
C ALA A 205 19.81 -10.90 12.44
N ALA A 206 20.59 -10.43 11.46
CA ALA A 206 20.09 -9.61 10.38
C ALA A 206 19.00 -10.31 9.54
N ARG A 207 19.21 -11.58 9.18
CA ARG A 207 18.20 -12.41 8.49
C ARG A 207 16.94 -12.57 9.31
N SER A 208 17.07 -12.84 10.60
CA SER A 208 15.92 -12.98 11.52
C SER A 208 15.10 -11.69 11.60
N GLN A 209 15.76 -10.54 11.71
CA GLN A 209 15.08 -9.23 11.71
C GLN A 209 14.39 -8.93 10.38
N LEU A 210 15.04 -9.23 9.25
CA LEU A 210 14.43 -9.10 7.93
C LEU A 210 13.17 -9.96 7.80
N ASN A 211 13.24 -11.20 8.26
CA ASN A 211 12.09 -12.10 8.24
C ASN A 211 10.95 -11.61 9.15
N SER A 212 11.29 -11.03 10.30
CA SER A 212 10.30 -10.41 11.19
C SER A 212 9.65 -9.19 10.55
N ALA A 213 10.42 -8.32 9.91
CA ALA A 213 9.90 -7.17 9.16
C ALA A 213 9.00 -7.61 7.98
N LYS A 214 9.39 -8.65 7.26
CA LYS A 214 8.56 -9.24 6.19
C LYS A 214 7.24 -9.79 6.74
N LYS A 215 7.26 -10.49 7.88
CA LYS A 215 6.04 -10.98 8.56
C LYS A 215 5.13 -9.83 8.97
N GLN A 216 5.70 -8.78 9.54
CA GLN A 216 4.96 -7.59 9.94
C GLN A 216 4.34 -6.89 8.72
N ALA A 217 5.09 -6.67 7.64
CA ALA A 217 4.59 -6.11 6.40
C ALA A 217 3.44 -6.94 5.81
N LEU A 218 3.55 -8.28 5.84
CA LEU A 218 2.47 -9.17 5.41
C LEU A 218 1.21 -8.97 6.26
N THR A 219 1.36 -8.88 7.58
CA THR A 219 0.26 -8.66 8.52
C THR A 219 -0.43 -7.31 8.27
N GLU A 220 0.35 -6.26 8.03
CA GLU A 220 -0.16 -4.92 7.71
C GLU A 220 -0.92 -4.90 6.38
N ILE A 221 -0.41 -5.57 5.33
CA ILE A 221 -1.09 -5.70 4.05
C ILE A 221 -2.43 -6.44 4.22
N VAL A 222 -2.43 -7.54 4.97
CA VAL A 222 -3.63 -8.38 5.16
C VAL A 222 -4.69 -7.66 5.98
N ASN A 223 -4.30 -6.98 7.06
CA ASN A 223 -5.21 -6.27 7.96
C ASN A 223 -5.58 -4.86 7.46
N GLY A 224 -4.86 -4.32 6.48
CA GLY A 224 -5.10 -3.01 5.91
C GLY A 224 -6.48 -2.89 5.23
N LYS A 225 -7.03 -1.67 5.22
CA LYS A 225 -8.27 -1.34 4.52
C LYS A 225 -7.99 -1.25 3.01
N GLY A 226 -8.19 -2.34 2.27
CA GLY A 226 -8.00 -2.35 0.83
C GLY A 226 -8.76 -3.50 0.17
N SER A 227 -9.03 -3.36 -1.13
CA SER A 227 -9.62 -4.46 -1.91
C SER A 227 -8.63 -5.64 -1.98
N VAL A 228 -9.15 -6.83 -2.27
CA VAL A 228 -8.30 -8.03 -2.45
C VAL A 228 -7.26 -7.83 -3.55
N ASP A 229 -7.62 -7.11 -4.62
CA ASP A 229 -6.69 -6.81 -5.71
C ASP A 229 -5.56 -5.86 -5.27
N GLN A 230 -5.86 -4.87 -4.44
CA GLN A 230 -4.86 -3.99 -3.83
C GLN A 230 -3.92 -4.76 -2.91
N LYS A 231 -4.46 -5.65 -2.07
CA LYS A 231 -3.66 -6.51 -1.18
C LYS A 231 -2.79 -7.48 -1.99
N ARG A 232 -3.32 -8.05 -3.08
CA ARG A 232 -2.54 -8.90 -3.99
C ARG A 232 -1.37 -8.13 -4.61
N ALA A 233 -1.63 -6.95 -5.17
CA ALA A 233 -0.58 -6.10 -5.74
C ALA A 233 0.47 -5.72 -4.69
N ALA A 234 0.07 -5.38 -3.47
CA ALA A 234 0.98 -5.09 -2.37
C ALA A 234 1.86 -6.30 -2.01
N ILE A 235 1.32 -7.52 -1.95
CA ILE A 235 2.11 -8.73 -1.72
C ILE A 235 3.11 -8.97 -2.86
N GLN A 236 2.68 -8.84 -4.11
CA GLN A 236 3.56 -8.99 -5.27
C GLN A 236 4.76 -8.04 -5.18
N THR A 237 4.51 -6.78 -4.88
CA THR A 237 5.54 -5.74 -4.84
C THR A 237 6.44 -5.85 -3.61
N THR A 238 5.90 -6.16 -2.44
CA THR A 238 6.66 -6.25 -1.18
C THR A 238 7.56 -7.47 -1.15
N PHE A 239 7.08 -8.62 -1.66
CA PHE A 239 7.80 -9.89 -1.58
C PHE A 239 8.43 -10.32 -2.91
N GLY A 240 8.19 -9.61 -4.00
CA GLY A 240 8.72 -9.93 -5.32
C GLY A 240 8.17 -11.21 -5.93
N VAL A 241 6.96 -11.60 -5.55
CA VAL A 241 6.32 -12.84 -6.00
C VAL A 241 5.34 -12.59 -7.14
N ASP A 242 5.05 -13.62 -7.93
CA ASP A 242 4.07 -13.54 -9.01
C ASP A 242 2.61 -13.45 -8.49
N ALA A 243 1.69 -13.08 -9.38
CA ALA A 243 0.27 -12.90 -9.05
C ALA A 243 -0.40 -14.18 -8.51
N GLY A 244 0.00 -15.33 -9.01
CA GLY A 244 -0.51 -16.63 -8.58
C GLY A 244 -0.12 -16.94 -7.14
N THR A 245 1.15 -16.74 -6.81
CA THR A 245 1.70 -16.90 -5.46
C THR A 245 1.07 -15.93 -4.47
N ALA A 246 0.93 -14.65 -4.86
CA ALA A 246 0.25 -13.65 -4.03
C ALA A 246 -1.23 -13.98 -3.77
N THR A 247 -1.93 -14.51 -4.77
CA THR A 247 -3.32 -14.96 -4.64
C THR A 247 -3.44 -16.14 -3.69
N LYS A 248 -2.55 -17.14 -3.82
CA LYS A 248 -2.51 -18.29 -2.90
C LYS A 248 -2.23 -17.88 -1.47
N ALA A 249 -1.31 -16.91 -1.27
CA ALA A 249 -1.01 -16.35 0.04
C ALA A 249 -2.25 -15.71 0.69
N LEU A 250 -3.01 -14.89 -0.06
CA LEU A 250 -4.26 -14.29 0.42
C LEU A 250 -5.34 -15.31 0.73
N GLN A 251 -5.45 -16.37 -0.06
CA GLN A 251 -6.40 -17.46 0.20
C GLN A 251 -6.05 -18.20 1.50
N GLN A 252 -4.76 -18.49 1.74
CA GLN A 252 -4.30 -19.14 2.98
C GLN A 252 -4.51 -18.28 4.22
N LEU A 253 -4.47 -16.95 4.06
CA LEU A 253 -4.73 -16.00 5.14
C LEU A 253 -6.23 -15.69 5.34
N GLY A 254 -7.13 -16.38 4.63
CA GLY A 254 -8.58 -16.20 4.76
C GLY A 254 -9.10 -14.90 4.14
N VAL A 255 -8.32 -14.22 3.33
CA VAL A 255 -8.75 -13.04 2.58
C VAL A 255 -9.31 -13.52 1.24
N ALA A 256 -10.64 -13.65 1.15
CA ALA A 256 -11.29 -14.11 -0.08
C ALA A 256 -11.09 -13.09 -1.22
N PRO A 257 -10.69 -13.53 -2.42
CA PRO A 257 -10.70 -12.64 -3.57
C PRO A 257 -12.14 -12.26 -3.92
N THR A 258 -12.43 -10.97 -4.05
CA THR A 258 -13.69 -10.49 -4.63
C THR A 258 -13.64 -10.67 -6.14
N THR A 259 -13.74 -11.89 -6.61
CA THR A 259 -14.04 -12.19 -8.00
C THR A 259 -15.42 -12.77 -8.05
N SER A 260 -16.37 -11.95 -8.50
CA SER A 260 -17.62 -12.42 -9.08
C SER A 260 -17.29 -13.22 -10.34
N PHE A 261 -17.06 -14.50 -10.19
CA PHE A 261 -17.26 -15.48 -11.25
C PHE A 261 -17.60 -16.82 -10.59
N SER A 262 -18.89 -17.14 -10.71
CA SER A 262 -19.42 -18.45 -10.43
C SER A 262 -18.76 -19.50 -11.32
N PHE A 263 -18.09 -20.47 -10.70
CA PHE A 263 -18.12 -21.85 -11.13
C PHE A 263 -17.87 -22.77 -9.95
N SER A 264 -18.83 -23.64 -9.74
CA SER A 264 -18.77 -24.75 -8.80
C SER A 264 -17.55 -25.62 -9.04
N ILE A 265 -16.84 -26.01 -7.98
CA ILE A 265 -16.45 -27.41 -7.78
C ILE A 265 -16.06 -27.58 -6.30
N ASN A 266 -16.75 -28.50 -5.64
CA ASN A 266 -16.44 -29.09 -4.36
C ASN A 266 -15.02 -29.70 -4.35
N LYS A 267 -14.12 -29.09 -3.59
CA LYS A 267 -13.02 -29.81 -2.91
C LYS A 267 -12.82 -29.18 -1.55
N PRO A 268 -12.75 -29.95 -0.46
CA PRO A 268 -12.42 -29.39 0.85
C PRO A 268 -11.00 -28.83 0.80
N TYR A 269 -10.87 -27.55 1.10
CA TYR A 269 -9.60 -26.85 1.17
C TYR A 269 -8.86 -27.35 2.42
N GLN A 270 -7.79 -28.12 2.24
CA GLN A 270 -6.84 -28.37 3.32
C GLN A 270 -6.07 -27.07 3.54
N ALA A 271 -6.29 -26.47 4.71
CA ALA A 271 -5.52 -25.31 5.14
C ALA A 271 -4.04 -25.67 5.16
N ALA A 272 -3.28 -25.17 4.21
CA ALA A 272 -1.83 -25.22 4.25
C ALA A 272 -1.35 -24.51 5.52
N SER A 273 -0.31 -25.02 6.15
CA SER A 273 0.18 -24.46 7.41
C SER A 273 0.70 -23.01 7.17
N ILE A 274 0.64 -22.17 8.20
CA ILE A 274 1.24 -20.82 8.18
C ILE A 274 2.73 -20.91 7.78
N SER A 275 3.39 -22.03 8.09
CA SER A 275 4.77 -22.32 7.70
C SER A 275 4.95 -22.40 6.19
N ASP A 276 4.01 -23.04 5.47
CA ASP A 276 4.05 -23.13 4.01
C ASP A 276 3.85 -21.78 3.34
N LEU A 277 3.01 -20.94 3.93
CA LEU A 277 2.82 -19.55 3.49
C LEU A 277 4.11 -18.75 3.59
N TYR A 278 4.80 -18.83 4.73
CA TYR A 278 6.06 -18.11 4.91
C TYR A 278 7.14 -18.60 3.96
N ASN A 279 7.22 -19.90 3.72
CA ASN A 279 8.15 -20.47 2.72
C ASN A 279 7.88 -19.96 1.31
N MET A 280 6.61 -19.87 0.91
CA MET A 280 6.17 -19.35 -0.40
C MET A 280 6.56 -17.88 -0.62
N LEU A 281 6.55 -17.08 0.44
CA LEU A 281 6.89 -15.66 0.41
C LEU A 281 8.39 -15.40 0.68
N GLY A 282 9.21 -16.45 0.77
CA GLY A 282 10.64 -16.33 1.06
C GLY A 282 10.94 -15.79 2.46
N ILE A 283 10.06 -16.03 3.42
CA ILE A 283 10.20 -15.72 4.84
C ILE A 283 10.64 -17.00 5.54
N ARG A 284 11.92 -17.12 5.88
CA ARG A 284 12.51 -18.29 6.55
C ARG A 284 12.79 -18.02 8.03
#